data_64f8d12d16a18e3e0be3d73dde13d7b5
#
_entry.id   64f8d12d16a18e3e0be3d73dde13d7b5
#
_cell.length_a   1.000
_cell.length_b   1.000
_cell.length_c   1.000
_cell.angle_alpha   90.00
_cell.angle_beta   90.00
_cell.angle_gamma   90.00
#
_symmetry.space_group_name_H-M   'P 1'
#
loop_
_entity.id
_entity.type
_entity.pdbx_description
1 polymer ?
#
loop_
_entity_poly.entity_id
_entity_poly.type
_entity_poly.pdbx_seq_one_letter_code
_entity_poly.pdbx_strand_id
1 'polypeptide(L)'
;MSNPLQTSGSLRRRLTLQLVGSAAILATLLFFVVFAFARDVAQQTHDSILLASATSIMDSVSVQADEVTVDIPYAALSMLGNVSDDRVFYRVATRDKLLTGYDDLPSPDHNLRSGQSTFATLTYKGDSIRMVTSSRRLSLSGAPADIIITVAQTREGQAEQLAQLSRSALQLGLGFFLVATI
;
A
#
# COMPACT_ATOMS: atom_id res chain seq x y z
N MET A 1 20.98 62.24 38.04
CA MET A 1 21.26 60.81 38.16
C MET A 1 20.22 60.05 37.29
N SER A 2 20.49 59.77 36.07
CA SER A 2 19.57 59.14 35.13
C SER A 2 19.80 57.63 35.13
N ASN A 3 18.75 56.91 35.44
CA ASN A 3 18.72 55.48 35.54
C ASN A 3 18.67 54.86 34.11
N PRO A 4 19.61 54.00 33.66
CA PRO A 4 19.53 53.38 32.35
C PRO A 4 18.55 52.19 32.41
N LEU A 5 17.49 52.29 31.61
CA LEU A 5 16.46 51.28 31.46
C LEU A 5 17.07 49.96 30.93
N GLN A 6 17.11 48.97 31.80
CA GLN A 6 17.44 47.57 31.42
C GLN A 6 16.27 46.93 30.66
N THR A 7 16.22 47.09 29.35
CA THR A 7 15.20 46.50 28.48
C THR A 7 15.76 45.45 27.51
N SER A 8 17.01 44.99 27.66
CA SER A 8 17.65 44.10 26.70
C SER A 8 17.28 42.64 26.83
N GLY A 9 16.68 42.18 27.94
CA GLY A 9 16.33 40.77 28.15
C GLY A 9 15.06 40.30 27.41
N SER A 10 14.08 41.20 27.23
CA SER A 10 12.80 40.82 26.61
C SER A 10 12.84 40.69 25.08
N LEU A 11 13.66 41.49 24.41
CA LEU A 11 13.81 41.48 22.95
C LEU A 11 14.53 40.23 22.45
N ARG A 12 15.60 39.81 23.10
CA ARG A 12 16.31 38.54 22.79
C ARG A 12 15.39 37.36 22.96
N ARG A 13 14.65 37.26 24.04
CA ARG A 13 13.73 36.15 24.31
C ARG A 13 12.58 36.10 23.29
N ARG A 14 12.03 37.26 22.87
CA ARG A 14 11.02 37.32 21.81
C ARG A 14 11.55 36.84 20.45
N LEU A 15 12.74 37.32 20.07
CA LEU A 15 13.38 36.92 18.82
C LEU A 15 13.71 35.41 18.79
N THR A 16 14.26 34.86 19.86
CA THR A 16 14.54 33.42 19.94
C THR A 16 13.26 32.61 19.92
N LEU A 17 12.21 32.98 20.62
CA LEU A 17 10.91 32.29 20.58
C LEU A 17 10.25 32.35 19.21
N GLN A 18 10.34 33.46 18.48
CA GLN A 18 9.82 33.56 17.11
C GLN A 18 10.63 32.67 16.15
N LEU A 19 11.95 32.66 16.27
CA LEU A 19 12.83 31.90 15.41
C LEU A 19 12.68 30.40 15.66
N VAL A 20 12.62 29.97 16.91
CA VAL A 20 12.37 28.57 17.28
C VAL A 20 10.94 28.15 16.89
N GLY A 21 9.96 29.00 17.10
CA GLY A 21 8.57 28.75 16.74
C GLY A 21 8.40 28.60 15.23
N SER A 22 8.99 29.47 14.43
CA SER A 22 8.92 29.36 12.97
C SER A 22 9.67 28.14 12.44
N ALA A 23 10.82 27.82 13.02
CA ALA A 23 11.57 26.60 12.67
C ALA A 23 10.79 25.33 13.02
N ALA A 24 10.13 25.30 14.18
CA ALA A 24 9.29 24.17 14.60
C ALA A 24 8.08 23.96 13.67
N ILE A 25 7.42 25.05 13.27
CA ILE A 25 6.30 24.99 12.31
C ILE A 25 6.79 24.46 10.97
N LEU A 26 7.91 24.98 10.46
CA LEU A 26 8.47 24.53 9.19
C LEU A 26 8.89 23.05 9.23
N ALA A 27 9.55 22.63 10.30
CA ALA A 27 9.93 21.23 10.50
C ALA A 27 8.71 20.30 10.57
N THR A 28 7.65 20.73 11.24
CA THR A 28 6.39 19.97 11.33
C THR A 28 5.72 19.84 9.97
N LEU A 29 5.64 20.92 9.20
CA LEU A 29 5.10 20.89 7.84
C LEU A 29 5.91 19.96 6.94
N LEU A 30 7.24 20.09 6.97
CA LEU A 30 8.13 19.22 6.18
C LEU A 30 7.96 17.75 6.57
N PHE A 31 7.85 17.46 7.86
CA PHE A 31 7.59 16.10 8.36
C PHE A 31 6.30 15.52 7.78
N PHE A 32 5.20 16.29 7.79
CA PHE A 32 3.93 15.82 7.23
C PHE A 32 4.01 15.58 5.73
N VAL A 33 4.69 16.44 4.99
CA VAL A 33 4.88 16.28 3.54
C VAL A 33 5.69 15.02 3.24
N VAL A 34 6.82 14.82 3.93
CA VAL A 34 7.67 13.64 3.74
C VAL A 34 6.93 12.36 4.14
N PHE A 35 6.19 12.40 5.24
CA PHE A 35 5.40 11.26 5.70
C PHE A 35 4.29 10.87 4.71
N ALA A 36 3.56 11.86 4.18
CA ALA A 36 2.53 11.62 3.17
C ALA A 36 3.13 11.03 1.90
N PHE A 37 4.24 11.59 1.43
CA PHE A 37 4.95 11.10 0.25
C PHE A 37 5.49 9.67 0.44
N ALA A 38 6.11 9.38 1.59
CA ALA A 38 6.63 8.05 1.88
C ALA A 38 5.50 7.00 1.91
N ARG A 39 4.34 7.37 2.45
CA ARG A 39 3.16 6.50 2.48
C ARG A 39 2.63 6.21 1.07
N ASP A 40 2.58 7.21 0.21
CA ASP A 40 2.11 7.07 -1.17
C ASP A 40 3.04 6.16 -1.98
N VAL A 41 4.36 6.38 -1.88
CA VAL A 41 5.37 5.54 -2.54
C VAL A 41 5.30 4.09 -2.05
N ALA A 42 5.14 3.86 -0.75
CA ALA A 42 5.01 2.52 -0.21
C ALA A 42 3.77 1.79 -0.76
N GLN A 43 2.64 2.49 -0.88
CA GLN A 43 1.42 1.91 -1.45
C GLN A 43 1.57 1.60 -2.94
N GLN A 44 2.18 2.48 -3.73
CA GLN A 44 2.44 2.24 -5.15
C GLN A 44 3.36 1.04 -5.37
N THR A 45 4.40 0.89 -4.55
CA THR A 45 5.30 -0.27 -4.61
C THR A 45 4.53 -1.56 -4.34
N HIS A 46 3.66 -1.58 -3.36
CA HIS A 46 2.84 -2.75 -3.03
C HIS A 46 1.87 -3.11 -4.17
N ASP A 47 1.19 -2.12 -4.72
CA ASP A 47 0.28 -2.30 -5.85
C ASP A 47 1.04 -2.83 -7.08
N SER A 48 2.28 -2.38 -7.31
CA SER A 48 3.13 -2.87 -8.39
C SER A 48 3.52 -4.35 -8.22
N ILE A 49 3.82 -4.79 -6.99
CA ILE A 49 4.14 -6.19 -6.68
C ILE A 49 2.91 -7.08 -6.89
N LEU A 50 1.74 -6.65 -6.41
CA LEU A 50 0.48 -7.36 -6.64
C LEU A 50 0.18 -7.52 -8.14
N LEU A 51 0.36 -6.45 -8.91
CA LEU A 51 0.15 -6.46 -10.35
C LEU A 51 1.15 -7.37 -11.07
N ALA A 52 2.42 -7.34 -10.69
CA ALA A 52 3.45 -8.21 -11.24
C ALA A 52 3.14 -9.69 -10.98
N SER A 53 2.67 -10.02 -9.77
CA SER A 53 2.24 -11.36 -9.41
C SER A 53 1.02 -11.80 -10.24
N ALA A 54 0.00 -10.96 -10.35
CA ALA A 54 -1.17 -11.25 -11.19
C ALA A 54 -0.79 -11.44 -12.66
N THR A 55 0.14 -10.63 -13.16
CA THR A 55 0.64 -10.76 -14.55
C THR A 55 1.41 -12.06 -14.74
N SER A 56 2.27 -12.45 -13.80
CA SER A 56 2.99 -13.70 -13.83
C SER A 56 2.06 -14.92 -13.84
N ILE A 57 0.99 -14.89 -13.03
CA ILE A 57 -0.06 -15.93 -13.07
C ILE A 57 -0.81 -15.89 -14.41
N MET A 58 -1.11 -14.71 -14.95
CA MET A 58 -1.77 -14.56 -16.25
C MET A 58 -0.94 -15.16 -17.40
N ASP A 59 0.37 -14.98 -17.35
CA ASP A 59 1.28 -15.51 -18.38
C ASP A 59 1.48 -17.03 -18.27
N SER A 60 1.18 -17.62 -17.12
CA SER A 60 1.19 -19.07 -16.91
C SER A 60 -0.10 -19.77 -17.34
N VAL A 61 -1.13 -19.01 -17.69
CA VAL A 61 -2.37 -19.57 -18.25
C VAL A 61 -2.11 -19.98 -19.68
N SER A 62 -2.26 -21.27 -19.97
CA SER A 62 -2.11 -21.85 -21.31
C SER A 62 -3.40 -22.54 -21.75
N VAL A 63 -3.60 -22.60 -23.06
CA VAL A 63 -4.70 -23.33 -23.66
C VAL A 63 -4.13 -24.60 -24.28
N GLN A 64 -4.50 -25.77 -23.76
CA GLN A 64 -4.13 -27.05 -24.29
C GLN A 64 -5.38 -27.87 -24.65
N ALA A 65 -5.47 -28.32 -25.88
CA ALA A 65 -6.61 -29.11 -26.37
C ALA A 65 -7.99 -28.47 -26.09
N ASP A 66 -8.08 -27.13 -26.23
CA ASP A 66 -9.30 -26.34 -26.00
C ASP A 66 -9.71 -26.23 -24.52
N GLU A 67 -8.85 -26.69 -23.61
CA GLU A 67 -9.02 -26.54 -22.17
C GLU A 67 -8.02 -25.50 -21.60
N VAL A 68 -8.51 -24.63 -20.74
CA VAL A 68 -7.65 -23.63 -20.06
C VAL A 68 -6.95 -24.32 -18.89
N THR A 69 -5.64 -24.44 -18.99
CA THR A 69 -4.80 -25.00 -17.93
C THR A 69 -3.99 -23.87 -17.27
N VAL A 70 -3.93 -23.91 -15.96
CA VAL A 70 -3.20 -22.91 -15.16
C VAL A 70 -2.09 -23.63 -14.40
N ASP A 71 -0.84 -23.34 -14.77
CA ASP A 71 0.33 -23.83 -14.04
C ASP A 71 0.92 -22.65 -13.25
N ILE A 72 0.51 -22.50 -11.99
CA ILE A 72 0.88 -21.35 -11.18
C ILE A 72 2.36 -21.41 -10.81
N PRO A 73 3.20 -20.46 -11.27
CA PRO A 73 4.59 -20.43 -10.89
C PRO A 73 4.73 -20.17 -9.39
N TYR A 74 5.45 -21.02 -8.69
CA TYR A 74 5.77 -20.81 -7.28
C TYR A 74 6.38 -19.41 -7.03
N ALA A 75 7.16 -18.92 -7.99
CA ALA A 75 7.77 -17.59 -7.95
C ALA A 75 6.75 -16.46 -7.87
N ALA A 76 5.59 -16.59 -8.51
CA ALA A 76 4.56 -15.53 -8.49
C ALA A 76 3.96 -15.33 -7.09
N LEU A 77 3.81 -16.40 -6.33
CA LEU A 77 3.27 -16.36 -4.96
C LEU A 77 4.37 -16.07 -3.93
N SER A 78 5.60 -16.55 -4.16
CA SER A 78 6.73 -16.33 -3.25
C SER A 78 7.18 -14.86 -3.21
N MET A 79 7.01 -14.11 -4.30
CA MET A 79 7.28 -12.66 -4.32
C MET A 79 6.43 -11.90 -3.31
N LEU A 80 5.23 -12.36 -3.05
CA LEU A 80 4.30 -11.76 -2.10
C LEU A 80 4.53 -12.25 -0.66
N GLY A 81 4.85 -13.55 -0.50
CA GLY A 81 5.02 -14.16 0.83
C GLY A 81 6.36 -13.88 1.51
N ASN A 82 7.40 -13.45 0.77
CA ASN A 82 8.73 -13.24 1.33
C ASN A 82 8.95 -11.84 1.93
N VAL A 83 8.04 -10.90 1.71
CA VAL A 83 8.22 -9.48 2.10
C VAL A 83 7.62 -9.17 3.46
N SER A 84 6.63 -9.94 3.91
CA SER A 84 5.96 -9.78 5.20
C SER A 84 5.28 -11.10 5.60
N ASP A 85 4.93 -11.22 6.87
CA ASP A 85 4.13 -12.33 7.41
C ASP A 85 2.66 -12.32 6.89
N ASP A 86 2.41 -11.57 5.82
CA ASP A 86 1.10 -11.38 5.22
C ASP A 86 0.65 -12.61 4.44
N ARG A 87 -0.62 -12.95 4.58
CA ARG A 87 -1.25 -14.05 3.86
C ARG A 87 -1.61 -13.64 2.44
N VAL A 88 -1.31 -14.52 1.48
CA VAL A 88 -1.60 -14.33 0.06
C VAL A 88 -2.77 -15.19 -0.36
N PHE A 89 -3.70 -14.60 -1.08
CA PHE A 89 -4.85 -15.27 -1.67
C PHE A 89 -4.87 -15.01 -3.17
N TYR A 90 -5.29 -16.01 -3.94
CA TYR A 90 -5.45 -15.86 -5.37
C TYR A 90 -6.71 -16.58 -5.87
N ARG A 91 -7.25 -16.12 -6.97
CA ARG A 91 -8.36 -16.74 -7.69
C ARG A 91 -8.16 -16.54 -9.18
N VAL A 92 -8.27 -17.63 -9.93
CA VAL A 92 -8.25 -17.63 -11.38
C VAL A 92 -9.57 -18.22 -11.85
N ALA A 93 -10.33 -17.46 -12.60
CA ALA A 93 -11.64 -17.87 -13.08
C ALA A 93 -11.90 -17.37 -14.51
N THR A 94 -12.76 -18.05 -15.21
CA THR A 94 -13.50 -17.50 -16.35
C THR A 94 -14.76 -16.80 -15.83
N ARG A 95 -15.59 -16.23 -16.73
CA ARG A 95 -16.88 -15.66 -16.30
C ARG A 95 -17.80 -16.71 -15.65
N ASP A 96 -17.69 -17.96 -16.08
CA ASP A 96 -18.66 -19.02 -15.75
C ASP A 96 -18.08 -20.08 -14.80
N LYS A 97 -16.75 -20.19 -14.70
CA LYS A 97 -16.11 -21.29 -13.98
C LYS A 97 -14.86 -20.84 -13.24
N LEU A 98 -14.73 -21.29 -11.99
CA LEU A 98 -13.47 -21.24 -11.25
C LEU A 98 -12.48 -22.24 -11.87
N LEU A 99 -11.27 -21.79 -12.19
CA LEU A 99 -10.19 -22.64 -12.67
C LEU A 99 -9.33 -23.14 -11.51
N THR A 100 -8.92 -22.21 -10.64
CA THR A 100 -8.11 -22.55 -9.46
C THR A 100 -8.13 -21.41 -8.43
N GLY A 101 -7.75 -21.71 -7.19
CA GLY A 101 -7.65 -20.75 -6.10
C GLY A 101 -8.86 -20.74 -5.17
N TYR A 102 -9.04 -19.61 -4.47
CA TYR A 102 -10.08 -19.45 -3.47
C TYR A 102 -11.40 -19.02 -4.14
N ASP A 103 -12.43 -19.85 -4.05
CA ASP A 103 -13.75 -19.58 -4.65
C ASP A 103 -14.47 -18.43 -3.95
N ASP A 104 -14.30 -18.34 -2.65
CA ASP A 104 -14.90 -17.32 -1.79
C ASP A 104 -14.18 -15.94 -1.83
N LEU A 105 -13.07 -15.83 -2.60
CA LEU A 105 -12.36 -14.55 -2.73
C LEU A 105 -13.22 -13.56 -3.54
N PRO A 106 -13.56 -12.39 -2.98
CA PRO A 106 -14.34 -11.40 -3.68
C PRO A 106 -13.67 -10.96 -4.98
N SER A 107 -14.46 -10.83 -6.03
CA SER A 107 -14.01 -10.21 -7.29
C SER A 107 -14.92 -8.99 -7.54
N PRO A 108 -14.47 -7.78 -7.19
CA PRO A 108 -15.34 -6.61 -7.16
C PRO A 108 -15.83 -6.17 -8.54
N ASP A 109 -15.20 -6.63 -9.62
CA ASP A 109 -15.51 -6.10 -10.95
C ASP A 109 -15.65 -7.24 -11.97
N HIS A 110 -16.88 -7.71 -12.17
CA HIS A 110 -17.20 -8.68 -13.22
C HIS A 110 -17.20 -8.06 -14.63
N ASN A 111 -17.10 -6.73 -14.75
CA ASN A 111 -17.17 -6.00 -16.01
C ASN A 111 -15.83 -5.41 -16.46
N LEU A 112 -14.72 -5.89 -15.93
CA LEU A 112 -13.39 -5.47 -16.38
C LEU A 112 -13.21 -5.75 -17.88
N ARG A 113 -12.82 -4.72 -18.62
CA ARG A 113 -12.42 -4.89 -20.00
C ARG A 113 -11.10 -5.65 -20.06
N SER A 114 -10.96 -6.47 -21.10
CA SER A 114 -9.71 -7.18 -21.34
C SER A 114 -8.50 -6.24 -21.37
N GLY A 115 -7.44 -6.58 -20.65
CA GLY A 115 -6.25 -5.78 -20.51
C GLY A 115 -6.31 -4.71 -19.41
N GLN A 116 -7.40 -4.63 -18.64
CA GLN A 116 -7.52 -3.71 -17.51
C GLN A 116 -7.22 -4.42 -16.19
N SER A 117 -6.67 -3.64 -15.25
CA SER A 117 -6.44 -4.06 -13.87
C SER A 117 -7.06 -3.03 -12.93
N THR A 118 -7.72 -3.50 -11.89
CA THR A 118 -8.36 -2.67 -10.87
C THR A 118 -7.86 -3.07 -9.49
N PHE A 119 -7.56 -2.09 -8.65
CA PHE A 119 -7.15 -2.29 -7.27
C PHE A 119 -8.30 -1.99 -6.32
N ALA A 120 -8.47 -2.84 -5.31
CA ALA A 120 -9.46 -2.64 -4.26
C ALA A 120 -8.87 -2.98 -2.90
N THR A 121 -9.41 -2.33 -1.86
CA THR A 121 -9.15 -2.69 -0.47
C THR A 121 -10.47 -3.07 0.15
N LEU A 122 -10.56 -4.24 0.76
CA LEU A 122 -11.78 -4.74 1.38
C LEU A 122 -11.43 -5.70 2.53
N THR A 123 -12.44 -6.13 3.26
CA THR A 123 -12.29 -7.11 4.35
C THR A 123 -12.62 -8.50 3.84
N TYR A 124 -11.72 -9.45 4.08
CA TYR A 124 -11.89 -10.85 3.74
C TYR A 124 -11.47 -11.73 4.92
N LYS A 125 -12.36 -12.61 5.37
CA LYS A 125 -12.17 -13.49 6.56
C LYS A 125 -11.75 -12.75 7.84
N GLY A 126 -12.18 -11.49 7.98
CA GLY A 126 -11.89 -10.66 9.15
C GLY A 126 -10.68 -9.74 8.98
N ASP A 127 -9.85 -9.96 7.95
CA ASP A 127 -8.63 -9.17 7.71
C ASP A 127 -8.83 -8.15 6.60
N SER A 128 -8.15 -7.02 6.73
CA SER A 128 -8.06 -6.04 5.64
C SER A 128 -7.11 -6.56 4.57
N ILE A 129 -7.61 -6.74 3.36
CA ILE A 129 -6.82 -7.17 2.22
C ILE A 129 -6.72 -6.07 1.16
N ARG A 130 -5.56 -5.98 0.51
CA ARG A 130 -5.36 -5.25 -0.73
C ARG A 130 -5.32 -6.25 -1.86
N MET A 131 -6.08 -5.99 -2.92
CA MET A 131 -6.20 -6.91 -4.04
C MET A 131 -6.09 -6.18 -5.37
N VAL A 132 -5.62 -6.91 -6.38
CA VAL A 132 -5.69 -6.55 -7.79
C VAL A 132 -6.53 -7.59 -8.53
N THR A 133 -7.41 -7.11 -9.38
CA THR A 133 -8.16 -7.95 -10.33
C THR A 133 -7.75 -7.55 -11.74
N SER A 134 -7.28 -8.50 -12.52
CA SER A 134 -6.84 -8.30 -13.91
C SER A 134 -7.64 -9.20 -14.84
N SER A 135 -7.99 -8.71 -16.03
CA SER A 135 -8.72 -9.48 -17.03
C SER A 135 -7.94 -9.55 -18.34
N ARG A 136 -7.92 -10.73 -18.96
CA ARG A 136 -7.32 -10.98 -20.28
C ARG A 136 -8.22 -11.87 -21.12
N ARG A 137 -8.36 -11.54 -22.38
CA ARG A 137 -9.09 -12.37 -23.34
C ARG A 137 -8.15 -13.39 -23.99
N LEU A 138 -8.53 -14.65 -23.91
CA LEU A 138 -7.86 -15.73 -24.62
C LEU A 138 -8.75 -16.22 -25.76
N SER A 139 -8.11 -16.56 -26.89
CA SER A 139 -8.79 -17.14 -28.06
C SER A 139 -8.78 -18.65 -27.88
N LEU A 140 -9.96 -19.23 -27.68
CA LEU A 140 -10.20 -20.67 -27.77
C LEU A 140 -10.81 -21.01 -29.13
N SER A 141 -10.75 -22.28 -29.54
CA SER A 141 -11.22 -22.74 -30.84
C SER A 141 -12.74 -22.58 -31.05
N GLY A 142 -13.52 -22.49 -29.96
CA GLY A 142 -14.97 -22.32 -30.00
C GLY A 142 -15.48 -20.90 -29.79
N ALA A 143 -14.91 -20.17 -28.84
CA ALA A 143 -15.27 -18.80 -28.50
C ALA A 143 -14.19 -18.14 -27.62
N PRO A 144 -14.04 -16.81 -27.71
CA PRO A 144 -13.10 -16.11 -26.84
C PRO A 144 -13.57 -16.19 -25.37
N ALA A 145 -12.66 -16.55 -24.46
CA ALA A 145 -12.91 -16.58 -23.05
C ALA A 145 -12.17 -15.42 -22.34
N ASP A 146 -12.87 -14.72 -21.47
CA ASP A 146 -12.25 -13.72 -20.59
C ASP A 146 -11.78 -14.43 -19.31
N ILE A 147 -10.48 -14.43 -19.09
CA ILE A 147 -9.85 -14.93 -17.85
C ILE A 147 -9.73 -13.76 -16.88
N ILE A 148 -10.19 -13.98 -15.67
CA ILE A 148 -10.12 -13.02 -14.57
C ILE A 148 -9.21 -13.59 -13.50
N ILE A 149 -8.16 -12.86 -13.18
CA ILE A 149 -7.23 -13.19 -12.10
C ILE A 149 -7.34 -12.17 -11.02
N THR A 150 -7.55 -12.64 -9.81
CA THR A 150 -7.53 -11.84 -8.60
C THR A 150 -6.41 -12.31 -7.71
N VAL A 151 -5.54 -11.40 -7.29
CA VAL A 151 -4.49 -11.64 -6.29
C VAL A 151 -4.70 -10.67 -5.15
N ALA A 152 -4.65 -11.16 -3.93
CA ALA A 152 -4.86 -10.36 -2.73
C ALA A 152 -3.83 -10.71 -1.66
N GLN A 153 -3.52 -9.73 -0.81
CA GLN A 153 -2.60 -9.86 0.32
C GLN A 153 -3.16 -9.14 1.53
N THR A 154 -2.97 -9.72 2.73
CA THR A 154 -3.33 -9.04 3.98
C THR A 154 -2.43 -7.83 4.22
N ARG A 155 -2.91 -6.86 5.02
CA ARG A 155 -2.18 -5.62 5.34
C ARG A 155 -1.79 -5.55 6.81
N GLU A 156 -1.69 -6.69 7.49
CA GLU A 156 -1.41 -6.75 8.93
C GLU A 156 -0.01 -6.21 9.25
N GLY A 157 1.02 -6.61 8.50
CA GLY A 157 2.37 -6.14 8.69
C GLY A 157 2.54 -4.62 8.47
N GLN A 158 1.75 -4.02 7.57
CA GLN A 158 1.78 -2.58 7.34
C GLN A 158 1.14 -1.78 8.48
N ALA A 159 0.07 -2.27 9.08
CA ALA A 159 -0.61 -1.61 10.18
C ALA A 159 0.28 -1.53 11.43
N GLU A 160 1.01 -2.59 11.75
CA GLU A 160 1.97 -2.62 12.86
C GLU A 160 3.17 -1.68 12.63
N GLN A 161 3.75 -1.69 11.44
CA GLN A 161 4.86 -0.80 11.10
C GLN A 161 4.45 0.67 11.16
N LEU A 162 3.27 1.02 10.64
CA LEU A 162 2.74 2.39 10.73
C LEU A 162 2.46 2.82 12.17
N ALA A 163 1.92 1.92 13.01
CA ALA A 163 1.71 2.19 14.43
C ALA A 163 3.03 2.41 15.18
N GLN A 164 4.08 1.65 14.85
CA GLN A 164 5.39 1.80 15.44
C GLN A 164 6.07 3.11 15.01
N LEU A 165 6.00 3.47 13.72
CA LEU A 165 6.52 4.73 13.21
C LEU A 165 5.80 5.94 13.80
N SER A 166 4.47 5.87 13.96
CA SER A 166 3.68 6.95 14.55
C SER A 166 4.02 7.18 16.02
N ARG A 167 4.26 6.11 16.80
CA ARG A 167 4.71 6.20 18.19
C ARG A 167 6.10 6.84 18.30
N SER A 168 7.03 6.43 17.46
CA SER A 168 8.39 7.00 17.43
C SER A 168 8.39 8.47 17.02
N ALA A 169 7.56 8.85 16.05
CA ALA A 169 7.41 10.22 15.62
C ALA A 169 6.79 11.12 16.71
N LEU A 170 5.80 10.61 17.46
CA LEU A 170 5.20 11.29 18.60
C LEU A 170 6.23 11.52 19.73
N GLN A 171 7.05 10.50 20.03
CA GLN A 171 8.10 10.62 21.07
C GLN A 171 9.17 11.64 20.68
N LEU A 172 9.61 11.66 19.42
CA LEU A 172 10.56 12.65 18.93
C LEU A 172 9.97 14.06 18.93
N GLY A 173 8.71 14.23 18.53
CA GLY A 173 8.01 15.51 18.56
C GLY A 173 7.84 16.06 19.97
N LEU A 174 7.48 15.20 20.92
CA LEU A 174 7.33 15.56 22.34
C LEU A 174 8.67 15.91 22.98
N GLY A 175 9.74 15.16 22.65
CA GLY A 175 11.10 15.43 23.10
C GLY A 175 11.61 16.76 22.58
N PHE A 176 11.38 17.09 21.32
CA PHE A 176 11.76 18.37 20.73
C PHE A 176 10.99 19.54 21.36
N PHE A 177 9.69 19.37 21.65
CA PHE A 177 8.87 20.38 22.30
C PHE A 177 9.33 20.66 23.73
N LEU A 178 9.72 19.63 24.49
CA LEU A 178 10.27 19.77 25.84
C LEU A 178 11.60 20.53 25.83
N VAL A 179 12.50 20.21 24.90
CA VAL A 179 13.79 20.92 24.78
C VAL A 179 13.61 22.37 24.33
N ALA A 180 12.62 22.69 23.50
CA ALA A 180 12.34 24.04 23.05
C ALA A 180 11.68 24.91 24.10
N THR A 181 11.15 24.33 25.20
CA THR A 181 10.43 25.04 26.26
C THR A 181 11.33 25.35 27.48
N ILE A 182 12.52 24.74 27.53
CA ILE A 182 13.56 25.01 28.56
C ILE A 182 14.50 26.13 28.07
#